data_8f934de720b4fd776971e0a9e5bf2787
#
_entry.id   8f934de720b4fd776971e0a9e5bf2787
#
_cell.length_a   1.000
_cell.length_b   1.000
_cell.length_c   1.000
_cell.angle_alpha   90.00
_cell.angle_beta   90.00
_cell.angle_gamma   90.00
#
_symmetry.space_group_name_H-M   'P 1'
#
loop_
_entity.id
_entity.type
_entity.pdbx_description
1 polymer ?
#
loop_
_entity_poly.entity_id
_entity_poly.type
_entity_poly.pdbx_seq_one_letter_code
_entity_poly.pdbx_strand_id
1 'polypeptide(L)'
;VKTKGYNVSLRYNYSHWFNVGGTYNSIDTRDYERYIAGGTQQESMHYKSRLPNIPYRFANLDATFTWRNFAGKGNQLNVTYDGFWQHGFPLYWENIGDSESKAMVPEQFSHNLSLTYSIKEGKYNVSFECRNLTDEKLYDNFSLQKAGRAFYGKIRINLTGKNK
;
A
#
# COMPACT_ATOMS: atom_id res chain seq x y z
N VAL A 1 15.15 -21.61 -0.10
CA VAL A 1 13.88 -20.87 -0.21
C VAL A 1 13.40 -20.89 -1.65
N LYS A 2 12.11 -21.08 -1.89
CA LYS A 2 11.46 -20.93 -3.21
C LYS A 2 10.29 -19.95 -3.11
N THR A 3 10.22 -19.06 -4.09
CA THR A 3 9.12 -18.10 -4.21
C THR A 3 8.35 -18.36 -5.49
N LYS A 4 7.03 -18.38 -5.39
CA LYS A 4 6.10 -18.40 -6.52
C LYS A 4 5.07 -17.30 -6.30
N GLY A 5 4.59 -16.72 -7.37
CA GLY A 5 3.58 -15.69 -7.25
C GLY A 5 3.13 -15.15 -8.58
N TYR A 6 2.14 -14.29 -8.52
CA TYR A 6 1.66 -13.54 -9.67
C TYR A 6 1.24 -12.13 -9.23
N ASN A 7 1.33 -11.24 -10.18
CA ASN A 7 0.88 -9.86 -10.07
C ASN A 7 -0.11 -9.61 -11.20
N VAL A 8 -1.22 -8.96 -10.87
CA VAL A 8 -2.20 -8.50 -11.86
C VAL A 8 -2.39 -7.00 -11.66
N SER A 9 -2.14 -6.24 -12.70
CA SER A 9 -2.34 -4.79 -12.70
C SER A 9 -3.31 -4.39 -13.79
N LEU A 10 -4.29 -3.58 -13.43
CA LEU A 10 -5.27 -3.01 -14.36
C LEU A 10 -5.27 -1.50 -14.19
N ARG A 11 -5.31 -0.78 -15.31
CA ARG A 11 -5.48 0.68 -15.31
C ARG A 11 -6.49 1.07 -16.37
N TYR A 12 -7.44 1.89 -15.95
CA TYR A 12 -8.46 2.44 -16.82
C TYR A 12 -8.41 3.97 -16.78
N ASN A 13 -8.26 4.58 -17.92
CA ASN A 13 -8.26 6.02 -18.08
C ASN A 13 -9.50 6.43 -18.86
N TYR A 14 -10.45 7.06 -18.18
CA TYR A 14 -11.62 7.61 -18.80
C TYR A 14 -11.41 9.11 -19.05
N SER A 15 -11.01 9.43 -20.28
CA SER A 15 -10.69 10.81 -20.66
C SER A 15 -9.58 11.43 -19.78
N HIS A 16 -9.46 12.74 -19.83
CA HIS A 16 -8.44 13.52 -19.09
C HIS A 16 -8.84 13.88 -17.65
N TRP A 17 -10.03 13.49 -17.23
CA TRP A 17 -10.57 13.90 -15.93
C TRP A 17 -10.70 12.77 -14.91
N PHE A 18 -10.66 11.51 -15.33
CA PHE A 18 -10.73 10.38 -14.41
C PHE A 18 -9.80 9.25 -14.82
N ASN A 19 -9.06 8.74 -13.86
CA ASN A 19 -8.30 7.50 -13.99
C ASN A 19 -8.44 6.66 -12.72
N VAL A 20 -8.40 5.36 -12.89
CA VAL A 20 -8.41 4.39 -11.80
C VAL A 20 -7.44 3.27 -12.14
N GLY A 21 -6.69 2.83 -11.16
CA GLY A 21 -5.74 1.75 -11.27
C GLY A 21 -5.82 0.81 -10.07
N GLY A 22 -5.49 -0.44 -10.28
CA GLY A 22 -5.39 -1.40 -9.21
C GLY A 22 -4.36 -2.45 -9.50
N THR A 23 -3.73 -2.95 -8.45
CA THR A 23 -2.73 -4.01 -8.52
C THR A 23 -3.02 -5.01 -7.42
N TYR A 24 -3.10 -6.28 -7.78
CA TYR A 24 -3.21 -7.39 -6.85
C TYR A 24 -1.96 -8.26 -6.92
N ASN A 25 -1.43 -8.61 -5.75
CA ASN A 25 -0.25 -9.44 -5.62
C ASN A 25 -0.58 -10.69 -4.80
N SER A 26 -0.12 -11.84 -5.28
CA SER A 26 -0.16 -13.10 -4.54
C SER A 26 1.22 -13.74 -4.59
N ILE A 27 1.82 -13.98 -3.43
CA ILE A 27 3.18 -14.47 -3.28
C ILE A 27 3.15 -15.66 -2.32
N ASP A 28 3.79 -16.77 -2.69
CA ASP A 28 3.99 -17.94 -1.84
C ASP A 28 5.50 -18.22 -1.74
N THR A 29 6.08 -17.84 -0.61
CA THR A 29 7.50 -18.01 -0.33
C THR A 29 7.66 -19.06 0.75
N ARG A 30 8.34 -20.17 0.42
CA ARG A 30 8.49 -21.33 1.31
C ARG A 30 9.95 -21.72 1.48
N ASP A 31 10.24 -22.29 2.66
CA ASP A 31 11.49 -22.96 2.90
C ASP A 31 11.49 -24.36 2.25
N TYR A 32 12.53 -24.64 1.47
CA TYR A 32 12.74 -25.95 0.83
C TYR A 32 14.05 -26.59 1.27
N GLU A 33 14.67 -26.05 2.33
CA GLU A 33 15.83 -26.67 2.94
C GLU A 33 15.37 -27.83 3.84
N ARG A 34 15.65 -29.05 3.39
CA ARG A 34 15.11 -30.25 4.02
C ARG A 34 15.84 -30.60 5.31
N TYR A 35 17.13 -30.32 5.39
CA TYR A 35 17.96 -30.68 6.54
C TYR A 35 18.52 -29.44 7.22
N ILE A 36 18.70 -29.54 8.53
CA ILE A 36 19.30 -28.47 9.33
C ILE A 36 20.79 -28.37 8.96
N ALA A 37 21.28 -27.16 8.74
CA ALA A 37 22.70 -26.92 8.49
C ALA A 37 23.54 -27.39 9.68
N GLY A 38 24.62 -28.17 9.44
CA GLY A 38 25.50 -28.67 10.50
C GLY A 38 25.85 -30.15 10.40
N GLY A 39 25.50 -30.82 9.29
CA GLY A 39 25.97 -32.19 9.01
C GLY A 39 25.16 -33.31 9.68
N THR A 40 24.12 -33.01 10.43
CA THR A 40 23.15 -33.99 10.91
C THR A 40 22.04 -34.18 9.89
N GLN A 41 21.69 -35.41 9.54
CA GLN A 41 20.55 -35.70 8.65
C GLN A 41 19.19 -35.44 9.35
N GLN A 42 19.15 -34.43 10.22
CA GLN A 42 17.92 -34.06 10.90
C GLN A 42 17.06 -33.20 9.98
N GLU A 43 15.84 -33.66 9.74
CA GLU A 43 14.90 -32.95 8.88
C GLU A 43 14.44 -31.63 9.55
N SER A 44 14.42 -30.55 8.79
CA SER A 44 13.96 -29.24 9.27
C SER A 44 12.44 -29.30 9.49
N MET A 45 12.00 -28.90 10.68
CA MET A 45 10.58 -28.78 11.00
C MET A 45 9.88 -27.72 10.13
N HIS A 46 10.63 -26.82 9.49
CA HIS A 46 10.09 -25.77 8.63
C HIS A 46 10.10 -26.14 7.14
N TYR A 47 10.51 -27.37 6.79
CA TYR A 47 10.52 -27.83 5.41
C TYR A 47 9.13 -27.68 4.77
N LYS A 48 9.06 -26.96 3.64
CA LYS A 48 7.85 -26.57 2.90
C LYS A 48 6.90 -25.60 3.64
N SER A 49 7.24 -25.13 4.83
CA SER A 49 6.46 -24.09 5.50
C SER A 49 6.68 -22.73 4.86
N ARG A 50 5.67 -21.88 4.91
CA ARG A 50 5.79 -20.49 4.47
C ARG A 50 6.74 -19.71 5.38
N LEU A 51 7.52 -18.83 4.78
CA LEU A 51 8.37 -17.93 5.55
C LEU A 51 7.51 -17.01 6.43
N PRO A 52 7.94 -16.77 7.67
CA PRO A 52 7.25 -15.88 8.57
C PRO A 52 7.36 -14.42 8.12
N ASN A 53 6.49 -13.60 8.63
CA ASN A 53 6.54 -12.14 8.51
C ASN A 53 6.52 -11.61 7.06
N ILE A 54 5.85 -12.31 6.16
CA ILE A 54 5.69 -11.93 4.76
C ILE A 54 4.20 -11.91 4.43
N PRO A 55 3.63 -10.77 4.00
CA PRO A 55 2.27 -10.72 3.50
C PRO A 55 2.17 -11.51 2.19
N TYR A 56 1.26 -12.48 2.14
CA TYR A 56 1.10 -13.37 0.99
C TYR A 56 0.19 -12.77 -0.09
N ARG A 57 -0.73 -11.92 0.31
CA ARG A 57 -1.71 -11.29 -0.57
C ARG A 57 -1.89 -9.84 -0.16
N PHE A 58 -1.77 -8.97 -1.12
CA PHE A 58 -2.04 -7.55 -0.92
C PHE A 58 -2.47 -6.90 -2.23
N ALA A 59 -3.21 -5.82 -2.11
CA ALA A 59 -3.70 -5.05 -3.23
C ALA A 59 -3.56 -3.56 -2.98
N ASN A 60 -3.34 -2.83 -4.07
CA ASN A 60 -3.41 -1.37 -4.10
C ASN A 60 -4.50 -0.95 -5.06
N LEU A 61 -5.20 0.12 -4.74
CA LEU A 61 -6.18 0.77 -5.57
C LEU A 61 -5.87 2.27 -5.58
N ASP A 62 -5.75 2.87 -6.75
CA ASP A 62 -5.63 4.31 -6.90
C ASP A 62 -6.72 4.83 -7.82
N ALA A 63 -7.29 6.00 -7.48
CA ALA A 63 -8.23 6.69 -8.33
C ALA A 63 -7.97 8.19 -8.27
N THR A 64 -7.95 8.85 -9.43
CA THR A 64 -7.77 10.29 -9.52
C THR A 64 -8.87 10.90 -10.36
N PHE A 65 -9.50 11.92 -9.80
CA PHE A 65 -10.44 12.78 -10.46
C PHE A 65 -9.82 14.17 -10.64
N THR A 66 -9.82 14.68 -11.85
CA THR A 66 -9.23 15.98 -12.24
C THR A 66 -10.31 16.91 -12.79
N TRP A 67 -10.56 18.01 -12.10
CA TRP A 67 -11.48 19.05 -12.56
C TRP A 67 -10.71 20.27 -13.03
N ARG A 68 -10.62 20.44 -14.35
CA ARG A 68 -9.96 21.60 -14.98
C ARG A 68 -10.87 22.82 -14.98
N ASN A 69 -10.25 24.00 -14.87
CA ASN A 69 -10.93 25.30 -14.78
C ASN A 69 -11.91 25.40 -13.58
N PHE A 70 -11.65 24.61 -12.51
CA PHE A 70 -12.42 24.71 -11.28
C PHE A 70 -12.23 26.07 -10.63
N ALA A 71 -13.33 26.78 -10.37
CA ALA A 71 -13.34 28.11 -9.75
C ALA A 71 -12.44 29.15 -10.49
N GLY A 72 -12.20 28.99 -11.78
CA GLY A 72 -11.48 29.96 -12.60
C GLY A 72 -10.63 29.32 -13.71
N LYS A 73 -10.41 30.07 -14.80
CA LYS A 73 -9.59 29.63 -15.92
C LYS A 73 -8.14 29.41 -15.50
N GLY A 74 -7.55 28.27 -15.90
CA GLY A 74 -6.18 27.89 -15.57
C GLY A 74 -6.02 27.31 -14.15
N ASN A 75 -7.10 27.13 -13.39
CA ASN A 75 -7.10 26.43 -12.11
C ASN A 75 -7.51 24.97 -12.29
N GLN A 76 -7.09 24.13 -11.37
CA GLN A 76 -7.39 22.69 -11.39
C GLN A 76 -7.58 22.15 -9.99
N LEU A 77 -8.61 21.34 -9.81
CA LEU A 77 -8.80 20.54 -8.60
C LEU A 77 -8.52 19.07 -8.93
N ASN A 78 -7.63 18.45 -8.15
CA ASN A 78 -7.39 17.02 -8.19
C ASN A 78 -7.87 16.41 -6.87
N VAL A 79 -8.64 15.35 -6.99
CA VAL A 79 -9.05 14.48 -5.88
C VAL A 79 -8.41 13.12 -6.13
N THR A 80 -7.55 12.68 -5.23
CA THR A 80 -6.87 11.39 -5.34
C THR A 80 -7.23 10.52 -4.15
N TYR A 81 -7.63 9.32 -4.44
CA TYR A 81 -7.87 8.26 -3.47
C TYR A 81 -6.82 7.16 -3.64
N ASP A 82 -6.27 6.68 -2.52
CA ASP A 82 -5.36 5.55 -2.46
C ASP A 82 -5.87 4.56 -1.41
N GLY A 83 -6.12 3.33 -1.84
CA GLY A 83 -6.49 2.21 -0.99
C GLY A 83 -5.39 1.16 -0.95
N PHE A 84 -5.13 0.61 0.21
CA PHE A 84 -4.23 -0.52 0.40
C PHE A 84 -4.90 -1.59 1.23
N TRP A 85 -4.98 -2.80 0.69
CA TRP A 85 -5.48 -3.98 1.38
C TRP A 85 -4.35 -5.00 1.54
N GLN A 86 -4.32 -5.64 2.70
CA GLN A 86 -3.38 -6.69 3.01
C GLN A 86 -4.10 -7.80 3.78
N HIS A 87 -4.03 -9.03 3.28
CA HIS A 87 -4.53 -10.19 3.99
C HIS A 87 -3.68 -10.47 5.24
N GLY A 88 -4.30 -10.96 6.31
CA GLY A 88 -3.59 -11.33 7.52
C GLY A 88 -2.54 -12.42 7.27
N PHE A 89 -1.42 -12.35 8.00
CA PHE A 89 -0.33 -13.30 7.86
C PHE A 89 0.36 -13.57 9.20
N PRO A 90 0.99 -14.76 9.38
CA PRO A 90 1.65 -15.10 10.63
C PRO A 90 2.97 -14.37 10.83
N LEU A 91 3.24 -13.92 12.07
CA LEU A 91 4.50 -13.31 12.48
C LEU A 91 5.65 -14.34 12.56
N TYR A 92 5.30 -15.58 12.88
CA TYR A 92 6.23 -16.70 12.99
C TYR A 92 5.95 -17.73 11.91
N TRP A 93 6.68 -18.84 11.92
CA TRP A 93 6.47 -19.92 10.99
C TRP A 93 5.04 -20.47 11.05
N GLU A 94 4.41 -20.72 9.88
CA GLU A 94 3.00 -21.13 9.81
C GLU A 94 2.71 -22.48 10.50
N ASN A 95 3.72 -23.31 10.68
CA ASN A 95 3.63 -24.62 11.33
C ASN A 95 3.91 -24.58 12.84
N ILE A 96 4.16 -23.40 13.42
CA ILE A 96 4.32 -23.23 14.86
C ILE A 96 3.05 -22.64 15.46
N GLY A 97 2.58 -23.27 16.55
CA GLY A 97 1.33 -22.90 17.23
C GLY A 97 0.09 -23.47 16.54
N ASP A 98 -1.00 -23.53 17.29
CA ASP A 98 -2.32 -23.89 16.79
C ASP A 98 -3.06 -22.67 16.24
N SER A 99 -4.29 -22.87 15.78
CA SER A 99 -5.10 -21.80 15.18
C SER A 99 -5.43 -20.65 16.14
N GLU A 100 -5.39 -20.89 17.45
CA GLU A 100 -5.75 -19.91 18.48
C GLU A 100 -4.52 -19.18 19.04
N SER A 101 -3.36 -19.85 19.05
CA SER A 101 -2.12 -19.31 19.62
C SER A 101 -1.18 -18.64 18.61
N LYS A 102 -1.48 -18.67 17.31
CA LYS A 102 -0.67 -18.02 16.29
C LYS A 102 -0.67 -16.51 16.45
N ALA A 103 0.51 -15.94 16.62
CA ALA A 103 0.67 -14.48 16.50
C ALA A 103 0.52 -14.06 15.04
N MET A 104 -0.50 -13.28 14.76
CA MET A 104 -0.86 -12.84 13.40
C MET A 104 -0.79 -11.32 13.29
N VAL A 105 -0.32 -10.82 12.16
CA VAL A 105 -0.69 -9.50 11.70
C VAL A 105 -2.10 -9.62 11.10
N PRO A 106 -3.09 -8.87 11.60
CA PRO A 106 -4.47 -8.99 11.13
C PRO A 106 -4.61 -8.53 9.68
N GLU A 107 -5.69 -8.93 9.05
CA GLU A 107 -6.12 -8.31 7.80
C GLU A 107 -6.39 -6.83 8.02
N GLN A 108 -5.96 -5.99 7.08
CA GLN A 108 -6.08 -4.54 7.22
C GLN A 108 -6.35 -3.88 5.88
N PHE A 109 -7.08 -2.78 5.96
CA PHE A 109 -7.42 -1.98 4.82
C PHE A 109 -7.24 -0.50 5.16
N SER A 110 -6.38 0.20 4.46
CA SER A 110 -6.18 1.63 4.66
C SER A 110 -6.71 2.44 3.49
N HIS A 111 -7.32 3.56 3.81
CA HIS A 111 -7.87 4.51 2.85
C HIS A 111 -7.21 5.87 3.05
N ASN A 112 -6.70 6.44 1.98
CA ASN A 112 -6.15 7.80 1.99
C ASN A 112 -6.87 8.65 0.95
N LEU A 113 -7.11 9.89 1.27
CA LEU A 113 -7.73 10.86 0.38
C LEU A 113 -6.89 12.13 0.34
N SER A 114 -6.60 12.61 -0.85
CA SER A 114 -5.93 13.90 -1.03
C SER A 114 -6.70 14.80 -1.98
N LEU A 115 -6.71 16.09 -1.64
CA LEU A 115 -7.26 17.18 -2.43
C LEU A 115 -6.11 18.13 -2.77
N THR A 116 -5.91 18.42 -4.04
CA THR A 116 -4.91 19.39 -4.47
C THR A 116 -5.56 20.43 -5.36
N TYR A 117 -5.56 21.67 -4.92
CA TYR A 117 -6.01 22.82 -5.72
C TYR A 117 -4.82 23.56 -6.28
N SER A 118 -4.72 23.60 -7.60
CA SER A 118 -3.69 24.27 -8.37
C SER A 118 -4.24 25.56 -8.97
N ILE A 119 -3.56 26.67 -8.75
CA ILE A 119 -3.99 28.01 -9.15
C ILE A 119 -2.96 28.58 -10.14
N LYS A 120 -3.42 29.35 -11.12
CA LYS A 120 -2.59 30.00 -12.16
C LYS A 120 -1.66 28.99 -12.85
N GLU A 121 -2.26 27.99 -13.47
CA GLU A 121 -1.54 26.93 -14.22
C GLU A 121 -0.49 26.19 -13.37
N GLY A 122 -0.79 26.01 -12.07
CA GLY A 122 0.09 25.30 -11.14
C GLY A 122 1.19 26.15 -10.50
N LYS A 123 1.15 27.49 -10.65
CA LYS A 123 2.09 28.37 -9.95
C LYS A 123 1.95 28.25 -8.43
N TYR A 124 0.71 28.19 -7.93
CA TYR A 124 0.40 27.97 -6.53
C TYR A 124 -0.38 26.68 -6.38
N ASN A 125 0.01 25.83 -5.44
CA ASN A 125 -0.68 24.58 -5.16
C ASN A 125 -0.92 24.48 -3.66
N VAL A 126 -2.16 24.21 -3.30
CA VAL A 126 -2.58 23.95 -1.92
C VAL A 126 -3.11 22.53 -1.88
N SER A 127 -2.57 21.71 -1.00
CA SER A 127 -3.01 20.33 -0.84
C SER A 127 -3.44 20.06 0.59
N PHE A 128 -4.48 19.25 0.73
CA PHE A 128 -4.94 18.67 1.96
C PHE A 128 -4.98 17.15 1.80
N GLU A 129 -4.42 16.43 2.75
CA GLU A 129 -4.35 14.96 2.74
C GLU A 129 -4.88 14.41 4.06
N CYS A 130 -5.75 13.41 3.97
CA CYS A 130 -6.19 12.61 5.10
C CYS A 130 -5.69 11.18 4.89
N ARG A 131 -4.79 10.72 5.76
CA ARG A 131 -4.32 9.34 5.81
C ARG A 131 -5.13 8.54 6.79
N ASN A 132 -5.34 7.27 6.45
CA ASN A 132 -6.14 6.35 7.26
C ASN A 132 -7.52 6.97 7.60
N LEU A 133 -8.28 7.29 6.54
CA LEU A 133 -9.56 8.01 6.61
C LEU A 133 -10.57 7.32 7.55
N THR A 134 -10.57 6.00 7.61
CA THR A 134 -11.46 5.19 8.44
C THR A 134 -10.98 5.05 9.89
N ASP A 135 -9.78 5.55 10.22
CA ASP A 135 -9.14 5.42 11.54
C ASP A 135 -8.98 3.95 11.98
N GLU A 136 -8.67 3.08 11.03
CA GLU A 136 -8.45 1.68 11.29
C GLU A 136 -7.14 1.43 12.04
N LYS A 137 -7.10 0.41 12.89
CA LYS A 137 -5.87 -0.02 13.54
C LYS A 137 -4.99 -0.74 12.53
N LEU A 138 -3.98 -0.05 12.03
CA LEU A 138 -3.02 -0.57 11.07
C LEU A 138 -1.74 -1.00 11.78
N TYR A 139 -1.13 -2.06 11.28
CA TYR A 139 0.10 -2.62 11.82
C TYR A 139 1.16 -2.73 10.72
N ASP A 140 2.42 -2.66 11.11
CA ASP A 140 3.52 -3.03 10.22
C ASP A 140 3.76 -4.53 10.20
N ASN A 141 4.79 -4.97 9.49
CA ASN A 141 5.12 -6.39 9.40
C ASN A 141 5.61 -7.01 10.73
N PHE A 142 5.94 -6.20 11.72
CA PHE A 142 6.35 -6.65 13.05
C PHE A 142 5.22 -6.56 14.08
N SER A 143 3.99 -6.36 13.62
CA SER A 143 2.81 -6.16 14.47
C SER A 143 2.87 -4.89 15.34
N LEU A 144 3.70 -3.93 14.97
CA LEU A 144 3.72 -2.62 15.63
C LEU A 144 2.62 -1.75 15.06
N GLN A 145 1.81 -1.18 15.93
CA GLN A 145 0.70 -0.31 15.52
C GLN A 145 1.23 0.96 14.88
N LYS A 146 0.75 1.26 13.68
CA LYS A 146 1.01 2.52 12.96
C LYS A 146 0.15 3.65 13.54
N ALA A 147 0.49 4.89 13.19
CA ALA A 147 -0.34 6.05 13.51
C ALA A 147 -1.77 5.87 12.98
N GLY A 148 -2.76 6.29 13.74
CA GLY A 148 -4.15 6.35 13.32
C GLY A 148 -4.38 7.42 12.24
N ARG A 149 -5.61 7.95 12.16
CA ARG A 149 -5.93 9.00 11.19
C ARG A 149 -5.05 10.23 11.37
N ALA A 150 -4.53 10.73 10.25
CA ALA A 150 -3.67 11.90 10.25
C ALA A 150 -4.04 12.86 9.11
N PHE A 151 -3.93 14.15 9.38
CA PHE A 151 -4.23 15.22 8.42
C PHE A 151 -2.96 16.02 8.12
N TYR A 152 -2.76 16.32 6.83
CA TYR A 152 -1.62 17.08 6.36
C TYR A 152 -2.06 18.22 5.46
N GLY A 153 -1.47 19.41 5.67
CA GLY A 153 -1.60 20.54 4.77
C GLY A 153 -0.26 20.82 4.09
N LYS A 154 -0.28 21.15 2.80
CA LYS A 154 0.92 21.48 2.03
C LYS A 154 0.66 22.65 1.10
N ILE A 155 1.57 23.63 1.09
CA ILE A 155 1.59 24.72 0.13
C ILE A 155 2.86 24.60 -0.70
N ARG A 156 2.74 24.67 -2.02
CA ARG A 156 3.86 24.71 -2.95
C ARG A 156 3.74 25.93 -3.87
N ILE A 157 4.81 26.67 -3.99
CA ILE A 157 4.94 27.81 -4.92
C ILE A 157 6.02 27.46 -5.94
N ASN A 158 5.66 27.45 -7.21
CA ASN A 158 6.60 27.24 -8.30
C ASN A 158 7.09 28.61 -8.80
N LEU A 159 8.34 28.93 -8.52
CA LEU A 159 9.00 30.13 -8.98
C LEU A 159 9.64 29.82 -10.34
N THR A 160 8.91 30.05 -11.42
CA THR A 160 9.47 29.99 -12.78
C THR A 160 10.23 31.29 -13.03
N GLY A 161 11.55 31.21 -13.13
CA GLY A 161 12.36 32.30 -13.64
C GLY A 161 11.94 32.56 -15.10
N LYS A 162 11.65 33.82 -15.45
CA LYS A 162 11.55 34.21 -16.87
C LYS A 162 12.93 34.02 -17.46
N ASN A 163 13.12 32.97 -18.27
CA ASN A 163 14.23 32.97 -19.20
C ASN A 163 13.96 34.11 -20.20
N LYS A 164 14.74 35.17 -20.09
CA LYS A 164 14.85 36.22 -21.13
C LYS A 164 15.55 35.68 -22.34
#